data_52a6ec1c4158b75f4dd1e7bb8f3427ae
#
_entry.id   52a6ec1c4158b75f4dd1e7bb8f3427ae
#
_cell.length_a   1.000
_cell.length_b   1.000
_cell.length_c   1.000
_cell.angle_alpha   90.00
_cell.angle_beta   90.00
_cell.angle_gamma   90.00
#
_symmetry.space_group_name_H-M   'P 1'
#
loop_
_entity.id
_entity.type
_entity.pdbx_description
1 polymer ?
#
loop_
_entity_poly.entity_id
_entity_poly.type
_entity_poly.pdbx_seq_one_letter_code
_entity_poly.pdbx_strand_id
1 'polypeptide(L)'
;GHSTIIDECKIQMKKPGRLIVSVGGGGLLCGIMDGLTRNHWSDVKITTVETLGSASFYESWKAKKIIELKEIKTIANTLGAKRITEKALSHAKDFQVTPLLVSDDEAVKATQLFYKETSKKVEPACGAALSIPYMHPEHFDENERVLVIACGGANV
;
A
#
# COMPACT_ATOMS: atom_id res chain seq x y z
N GLY A 1 3.30 0.89 16.31
CA GLY A 1 2.74 -0.43 16.06
C GLY A 1 3.15 -1.04 14.73
N HIS A 2 2.83 -0.42 13.60
CA HIS A 2 3.03 -1.02 12.26
C HIS A 2 4.49 -1.27 11.88
N SER A 3 5.46 -0.64 12.51
CA SER A 3 6.87 -0.79 12.15
C SER A 3 7.44 -2.20 12.41
N THR A 4 6.82 -2.97 13.28
CA THR A 4 7.23 -4.35 13.58
C THR A 4 6.96 -5.33 12.43
N ILE A 5 6.11 -4.97 11.48
CA ILE A 5 5.83 -5.79 10.29
C ILE A 5 7.14 -6.13 9.55
N ILE A 6 7.99 -5.15 9.33
CA ILE A 6 9.27 -5.34 8.63
C ILE A 6 10.25 -6.15 9.48
N ASP A 7 10.26 -5.94 10.80
CA ASP A 7 11.09 -6.76 11.71
C ASP A 7 10.76 -8.25 11.57
N GLU A 8 9.47 -8.58 11.52
CA GLU A 8 9.00 -9.95 11.32
C GLU A 8 9.35 -10.47 9.92
N CYS A 9 9.15 -9.65 8.88
CA CYS A 9 9.51 -10.02 7.51
C CYS A 9 11.00 -10.35 7.38
N LYS A 10 11.86 -9.59 8.04
CA LYS A 10 13.31 -9.80 8.00
C LYS A 10 13.72 -11.18 8.55
N ILE A 11 12.98 -11.70 9.51
CA ILE A 11 13.21 -13.04 10.07
C ILE A 11 12.70 -14.13 9.11
N GLN A 12 11.59 -13.86 8.42
CA GLN A 12 10.85 -14.87 7.67
C GLN A 12 11.22 -14.97 6.19
N MET A 13 11.83 -13.93 5.63
CA MET A 13 12.09 -13.87 4.19
C MET A 13 13.39 -13.13 3.88
N LYS A 14 13.90 -13.36 2.67
CA LYS A 14 14.99 -12.54 2.12
C LYS A 14 14.46 -11.15 1.75
N LYS A 15 15.35 -10.15 1.74
CA LYS A 15 14.98 -8.77 1.37
C LYS A 15 14.24 -8.73 0.04
N PRO A 16 13.04 -8.12 -0.01
CA PRO A 16 12.35 -7.90 -1.28
C PRO A 16 13.00 -6.78 -2.08
N GLY A 17 12.79 -6.78 -3.39
CA GLY A 17 13.15 -5.64 -4.25
C GLY A 17 12.09 -4.55 -4.18
N ARG A 18 10.83 -4.92 -3.93
CA ARG A 18 9.68 -4.02 -3.92
C ARG A 18 8.68 -4.43 -2.84
N LEU A 19 8.06 -3.43 -2.24
CA LEU A 19 6.97 -3.59 -1.28
C LEU A 19 5.73 -2.84 -1.81
N ILE A 20 4.58 -3.49 -1.78
CA ILE A 20 3.31 -2.90 -2.19
C ILE A 20 2.42 -2.74 -0.95
N VAL A 21 1.90 -1.53 -0.75
CA VAL A 21 1.09 -1.19 0.42
C VAL A 21 -0.04 -0.24 0.04
N SER A 22 -1.23 -0.50 0.57
CA SER A 22 -2.36 0.42 0.46
C SER A 22 -2.20 1.60 1.43
N VAL A 23 -2.62 2.78 1.00
CA VAL A 23 -2.48 4.01 1.79
C VAL A 23 -3.84 4.65 2.06
N GLY A 24 -4.15 4.82 3.34
CA GLY A 24 -5.24 5.67 3.82
C GLY A 24 -4.70 6.98 4.36
N GLY A 25 -4.69 7.18 5.67
CA GLY A 25 -4.11 8.36 6.31
C GLY A 25 -2.58 8.39 6.38
N GLY A 26 -1.92 7.30 6.02
CA GLY A 26 -0.46 7.20 5.98
C GLY A 26 0.18 6.55 7.20
N GLY A 27 -0.61 6.13 8.19
CA GLY A 27 -0.06 5.49 9.40
C GLY A 27 0.66 4.17 9.12
N LEU A 28 0.05 3.30 8.32
CA LEU A 28 0.67 2.04 7.90
C LEU A 28 1.94 2.30 7.07
N LEU A 29 1.87 3.20 6.11
CA LEU A 29 3.03 3.57 5.29
C LEU A 29 4.18 4.11 6.15
N CYS A 30 3.91 4.99 7.12
CA CYS A 30 4.92 5.47 8.06
C CYS A 30 5.57 4.32 8.84
N GLY A 31 4.75 3.40 9.36
CA GLY A 31 5.27 2.23 10.08
C GLY A 31 6.15 1.35 9.22
N ILE A 32 5.75 1.09 7.97
CA ILE A 32 6.55 0.35 7.01
C ILE A 32 7.89 1.05 6.75
N MET A 33 7.88 2.34 6.49
CA MET A 33 9.10 3.11 6.24
C MET A 33 10.03 3.14 7.46
N ASP A 34 9.48 3.31 8.66
CA ASP A 34 10.26 3.24 9.90
C ASP A 34 10.92 1.85 10.05
N GLY A 35 10.17 0.79 9.76
CA GLY A 35 10.69 -0.58 9.79
C GLY A 35 11.77 -0.85 8.75
N LEU A 36 11.60 -0.36 7.52
CA LEU A 36 12.60 -0.47 6.46
C LEU A 36 13.90 0.24 6.85
N THR A 37 13.81 1.45 7.38
CA THR A 37 14.98 2.20 7.84
C THR A 37 15.71 1.48 8.95
N ARG A 38 14.98 1.01 9.97
CA ARG A 38 15.56 0.31 11.12
C ARG A 38 16.26 -0.99 10.73
N ASN A 39 15.75 -1.69 9.73
CA ASN A 39 16.30 -2.96 9.27
C ASN A 39 17.32 -2.83 8.13
N HIS A 40 17.76 -1.62 7.81
CA HIS A 40 18.70 -1.35 6.71
C HIS A 40 18.18 -1.81 5.33
N TRP A 41 16.85 -1.67 5.12
CA TRP A 41 16.16 -2.01 3.88
C TRP A 41 15.62 -0.77 3.14
N SER A 42 16.25 0.39 3.35
CA SER A 42 15.79 1.66 2.75
C SER A 42 15.91 1.70 1.21
N ASP A 43 16.61 0.76 0.61
CA ASP A 43 16.72 0.57 -0.83
C ASP A 43 15.55 -0.21 -1.44
N VAL A 44 14.67 -0.78 -0.63
CA VAL A 44 13.45 -1.43 -1.10
C VAL A 44 12.53 -0.39 -1.73
N LYS A 45 12.12 -0.64 -2.98
CA LYS A 45 11.18 0.24 -3.69
C LYS A 45 9.78 0.09 -3.07
N ILE A 46 9.04 1.18 -2.99
CA ILE A 46 7.68 1.19 -2.44
C ILE A 46 6.68 1.54 -3.54
N THR A 47 5.71 0.68 -3.75
CA THR A 47 4.53 0.98 -4.55
C THR A 47 3.37 1.24 -3.59
N THR A 48 2.85 2.46 -3.58
CA THR A 48 1.66 2.80 -2.83
C THR A 48 0.43 2.64 -3.69
N VAL A 49 -0.64 2.12 -3.14
CA VAL A 49 -1.88 1.90 -3.89
C VAL A 49 -3.05 2.54 -3.15
N GLU A 50 -3.83 3.32 -3.87
CA GLU A 50 -5.07 3.91 -3.41
C GLU A 50 -6.15 3.65 -4.45
N THR A 51 -7.42 3.83 -4.06
CA THR A 51 -8.52 3.82 -5.02
C THR A 51 -8.72 5.22 -5.60
N LEU A 52 -9.30 5.28 -6.80
CA LEU A 52 -9.55 6.54 -7.51
C LEU A 52 -10.35 7.55 -6.66
N GLY A 53 -11.26 7.05 -5.81
CA GLY A 53 -12.08 7.90 -4.93
C GLY A 53 -11.43 8.27 -3.58
N SER A 54 -10.17 7.88 -3.32
CA SER A 54 -9.47 8.15 -2.07
C SER A 54 -7.98 8.41 -2.27
N ALA A 55 -7.62 9.19 -3.28
CA ALA A 55 -6.26 9.37 -3.78
C ALA A 55 -5.47 10.48 -3.05
N SER A 56 -5.57 10.58 -1.72
CA SER A 56 -4.96 11.69 -0.97
C SER A 56 -3.41 11.67 -1.01
N PHE A 57 -2.80 10.50 -0.91
CA PHE A 57 -1.34 10.38 -1.04
C PHE A 57 -0.89 10.64 -2.48
N TYR A 58 -1.57 10.05 -3.46
CA TYR A 58 -1.24 10.21 -4.88
C TYR A 58 -1.21 11.68 -5.29
N GLU A 59 -2.27 12.43 -4.96
CA GLU A 59 -2.37 13.85 -5.28
C GLU A 59 -1.32 14.68 -4.53
N SER A 60 -1.10 14.39 -3.25
CA SER A 60 -0.08 15.08 -2.44
C SER A 60 1.33 14.81 -2.94
N TRP A 61 1.63 13.58 -3.34
CA TRP A 61 2.93 13.21 -3.90
C TRP A 61 3.21 13.94 -5.20
N LYS A 62 2.25 13.99 -6.11
CA LYS A 62 2.36 14.72 -7.37
C LYS A 62 2.52 16.23 -7.17
N ALA A 63 1.76 16.79 -6.25
CA ALA A 63 1.80 18.23 -5.93
C ALA A 63 3.01 18.62 -5.07
N LYS A 64 3.72 17.66 -4.50
CA LYS A 64 4.83 17.86 -3.53
C LYS A 64 4.41 18.66 -2.29
N LYS A 65 3.14 18.60 -1.92
CA LYS A 65 2.54 19.24 -0.74
C LYS A 65 1.27 18.48 -0.35
N ILE A 66 0.84 18.67 0.90
CA ILE A 66 -0.41 18.07 1.37
C ILE A 66 -1.58 18.62 0.56
N ILE A 67 -2.33 17.71 -0.05
CA ILE A 67 -3.59 18.01 -0.74
C ILE A 67 -4.71 17.38 0.07
N GLU A 68 -5.72 18.16 0.40
CA GLU A 68 -6.94 17.68 1.03
C GLU A 68 -8.01 17.42 -0.03
N LEU A 69 -8.53 16.19 -0.05
CA LEU A 69 -9.61 15.82 -0.97
C LEU A 69 -10.93 16.47 -0.54
N LYS A 70 -11.71 16.92 -1.49
CA LYS A 70 -13.03 17.51 -1.23
C LYS A 70 -14.00 16.48 -0.67
N GLU A 71 -13.95 15.27 -1.24
CA GLU A 71 -14.83 14.16 -0.85
C GLU A 71 -14.06 12.81 -0.94
N ILE A 72 -14.59 11.82 -0.24
CA ILE A 72 -14.18 10.42 -0.37
C ILE A 72 -15.31 9.66 -1.02
N LYS A 73 -15.01 8.95 -2.10
CA LYS A 73 -15.99 8.19 -2.86
C LYS A 73 -15.42 6.83 -3.26
N THR A 74 -15.33 5.94 -2.29
CA THR A 74 -14.80 4.59 -2.47
C THR A 74 -15.48 3.61 -1.54
N ILE A 75 -15.58 2.35 -1.96
CA ILE A 75 -16.02 1.24 -1.11
C ILE A 75 -14.92 0.77 -0.15
N ALA A 76 -13.67 1.13 -0.43
CA ALA A 76 -12.53 0.85 0.44
C ALA A 76 -12.50 1.85 1.62
N ASN A 77 -13.48 1.74 2.51
CA ASN A 77 -13.73 2.72 3.58
C ASN A 77 -12.50 3.01 4.45
N THR A 78 -11.66 2.04 4.70
CA THR A 78 -10.46 2.21 5.52
C THR A 78 -9.36 2.99 4.82
N LEU A 79 -9.47 3.22 3.50
CA LEU A 79 -8.63 4.15 2.75
C LEU A 79 -9.21 5.58 2.71
N GLY A 80 -10.34 5.80 3.35
CA GLY A 80 -11.13 7.03 3.26
C GLY A 80 -10.60 8.24 4.03
N ALA A 81 -9.31 8.48 4.05
CA ALA A 81 -8.73 9.68 4.64
C ALA A 81 -8.66 10.80 3.60
N LYS A 82 -9.24 11.97 3.92
CA LYS A 82 -9.23 13.13 3.02
C LYS A 82 -7.83 13.73 2.82
N ARG A 83 -6.92 13.48 3.78
CA ARG A 83 -5.55 13.94 3.69
C ARG A 83 -4.62 12.93 4.34
N ILE A 84 -3.38 12.89 3.89
CA ILE A 84 -2.33 12.12 4.55
C ILE A 84 -1.65 12.96 5.61
N THR A 85 -0.92 12.31 6.51
CA THR A 85 -0.08 12.99 7.48
C THR A 85 1.14 13.62 6.81
N GLU A 86 1.59 14.75 7.35
CA GLU A 86 2.82 15.39 6.86
C GLU A 86 4.04 14.46 6.98
N LYS A 87 4.09 13.67 8.06
CA LYS A 87 5.15 12.69 8.27
C LYS A 87 5.20 11.65 7.12
N ALA A 88 4.05 11.16 6.65
CA ALA A 88 4.00 10.20 5.56
C ALA A 88 4.58 10.78 4.27
N LEU A 89 4.18 11.99 3.90
CA LEU A 89 4.69 12.66 2.71
C LEU A 89 6.18 12.97 2.81
N SER A 90 6.61 13.52 3.94
CA SER A 90 8.01 13.87 4.18
C SER A 90 8.92 12.65 4.17
N HIS A 91 8.55 11.60 4.91
CA HIS A 91 9.34 10.38 5.01
C HIS A 91 9.44 9.63 3.67
N ALA A 92 8.37 9.64 2.89
CA ALA A 92 8.34 8.98 1.57
C ALA A 92 9.38 9.54 0.59
N LYS A 93 9.83 10.78 0.78
CA LYS A 93 10.88 11.39 -0.05
C LYS A 93 12.23 10.69 0.07
N ASP A 94 12.48 9.96 1.15
CA ASP A 94 13.70 9.20 1.39
C ASP A 94 13.70 7.82 0.69
N PHE A 95 12.62 7.48 0.01
CA PHE A 95 12.42 6.18 -0.65
C PHE A 95 12.11 6.36 -2.15
N GLN A 96 12.30 5.29 -2.90
CA GLN A 96 11.82 5.21 -4.28
C GLN A 96 10.34 4.81 -4.26
N VAL A 97 9.46 5.80 -4.37
CA VAL A 97 8.01 5.60 -4.28
C VAL A 97 7.37 5.72 -5.66
N THR A 98 6.54 4.74 -6.01
CA THR A 98 5.68 4.76 -7.19
C THR A 98 4.23 4.73 -6.72
N PRO A 99 3.49 5.84 -6.79
CA PRO A 99 2.08 5.85 -6.42
C PRO A 99 1.21 5.34 -7.58
N LEU A 100 0.30 4.43 -7.27
CA LEU A 100 -0.66 3.87 -8.23
C LEU A 100 -2.09 4.05 -7.73
N LEU A 101 -3.01 4.14 -8.69
CA LEU A 101 -4.44 4.19 -8.42
C LEU A 101 -5.10 2.99 -9.09
N VAL A 102 -6.10 2.42 -8.42
CA VAL A 102 -6.92 1.34 -8.94
C VAL A 102 -8.41 1.68 -8.76
N SER A 103 -9.27 1.04 -9.54
CA SER A 103 -10.71 1.19 -9.36
C SER A 103 -11.21 0.37 -8.16
N ASP A 104 -12.38 0.73 -7.64
CA ASP A 104 -13.06 -0.06 -6.62
C ASP A 104 -13.32 -1.50 -7.10
N ASP A 105 -13.70 -1.66 -8.38
CA ASP A 105 -13.94 -2.99 -8.97
C ASP A 105 -12.68 -3.85 -8.99
N GLU A 106 -11.53 -3.28 -9.32
CA GLU A 106 -10.25 -3.99 -9.26
C GLU A 106 -9.90 -4.42 -7.83
N ALA A 107 -10.14 -3.55 -6.86
CA ALA A 107 -9.90 -3.85 -5.45
C ALA A 107 -10.78 -5.02 -4.98
N VAL A 108 -12.08 -5.01 -5.31
CA VAL A 108 -13.00 -6.10 -4.98
C VAL A 108 -12.59 -7.40 -5.67
N LYS A 109 -12.30 -7.36 -6.95
CA LYS A 109 -11.88 -8.55 -7.70
C LYS A 109 -10.62 -9.17 -7.10
N ALA A 110 -9.67 -8.36 -6.66
CA ALA A 110 -8.46 -8.85 -6.01
C ALA A 110 -8.78 -9.55 -4.68
N THR A 111 -9.73 -9.07 -3.88
CA THR A 111 -10.16 -9.77 -2.67
C THR A 111 -10.73 -11.14 -2.96
N GLN A 112 -11.50 -11.27 -4.04
CA GLN A 112 -12.09 -12.54 -4.47
C GLN A 112 -11.02 -13.54 -4.94
N LEU A 113 -10.05 -13.08 -5.73
CA LEU A 113 -8.93 -13.91 -6.18
C LEU A 113 -8.08 -14.37 -5.00
N PHE A 114 -7.80 -13.50 -4.06
CA PHE A 114 -7.04 -13.82 -2.85
C PHE A 114 -7.76 -14.84 -1.99
N TYR A 115 -9.08 -14.69 -1.82
CA TYR A 115 -9.91 -15.67 -1.10
C TYR A 115 -9.86 -17.05 -1.78
N LYS A 116 -9.96 -17.07 -3.09
CA LYS A 116 -9.91 -18.33 -3.87
C LYS A 116 -8.59 -19.08 -3.66
N GLU A 117 -7.47 -18.35 -3.58
CA GLU A 117 -6.14 -18.94 -3.42
C GLU A 117 -5.79 -19.31 -1.98
N THR A 118 -6.24 -18.52 -1.01
CA THR A 118 -5.76 -18.60 0.39
C THR A 118 -6.84 -18.98 1.39
N SER A 119 -8.11 -18.94 1.01
CA SER A 119 -9.29 -19.06 1.89
C SER A 119 -9.37 -17.96 2.96
N LYS A 120 -8.60 -16.88 2.80
CA LYS A 120 -8.61 -15.74 3.72
C LYS A 120 -9.41 -14.59 3.13
N LYS A 121 -10.34 -14.07 3.92
CA LYS A 121 -11.13 -12.89 3.54
C LYS A 121 -10.41 -11.62 3.94
N VAL A 122 -10.25 -10.73 2.99
CA VAL A 122 -9.65 -9.39 3.21
C VAL A 122 -10.62 -8.31 2.73
N GLU A 123 -10.47 -7.11 3.29
CA GLU A 123 -11.30 -5.96 2.91
C GLU A 123 -10.85 -5.34 1.58
N PRO A 124 -11.70 -4.52 0.92
CA PRO A 124 -11.34 -3.86 -0.34
C PRO A 124 -10.09 -2.97 -0.25
N ALA A 125 -9.83 -2.36 0.90
CA ALA A 125 -8.59 -1.61 1.10
C ALA A 125 -7.33 -2.48 0.91
N CYS A 126 -7.34 -3.70 1.44
CA CYS A 126 -6.29 -4.69 1.19
C CYS A 126 -6.30 -5.14 -0.28
N GLY A 127 -7.48 -5.30 -0.86
CA GLY A 127 -7.66 -5.65 -2.27
C GLY A 127 -6.99 -4.64 -3.22
N ALA A 128 -6.94 -3.37 -2.85
CA ALA A 128 -6.25 -2.37 -3.65
C ALA A 128 -4.77 -2.72 -3.86
N ALA A 129 -4.04 -3.04 -2.79
CA ALA A 129 -2.64 -3.48 -2.91
C ALA A 129 -2.50 -4.81 -3.67
N LEU A 130 -3.36 -5.77 -3.39
CA LEU A 130 -3.36 -7.09 -4.03
C LEU A 130 -3.69 -7.03 -5.52
N SER A 131 -4.43 -6.01 -5.97
CA SER A 131 -4.80 -5.87 -7.38
C SER A 131 -3.58 -5.70 -8.29
N ILE A 132 -2.50 -5.15 -7.77
CA ILE A 132 -1.29 -4.90 -8.56
C ILE A 132 -0.65 -6.22 -9.03
N PRO A 133 -0.29 -7.18 -8.16
CA PRO A 133 0.27 -8.44 -8.65
C PRO A 133 -0.72 -9.28 -9.45
N TYR A 134 -2.03 -9.19 -9.17
CA TYR A 134 -3.03 -9.97 -9.90
C TYR A 134 -3.34 -9.43 -11.29
N MET A 135 -3.38 -8.11 -11.47
CA MET A 135 -3.92 -7.48 -12.69
C MET A 135 -2.93 -6.56 -13.41
N HIS A 136 -1.88 -6.11 -12.72
CA HIS A 136 -0.94 -5.13 -13.25
C HIS A 136 0.52 -5.55 -13.04
N PRO A 137 0.91 -6.80 -13.44
CA PRO A 137 2.28 -7.30 -13.25
C PRO A 137 3.33 -6.52 -14.06
N GLU A 138 2.91 -5.71 -15.02
CA GLU A 138 3.79 -4.82 -15.81
C GLU A 138 4.53 -3.79 -14.97
N HIS A 139 4.10 -3.56 -13.71
CA HIS A 139 4.75 -2.63 -12.79
C HIS A 139 6.00 -3.19 -12.09
N PHE A 140 6.34 -4.45 -12.30
CA PHE A 140 7.56 -5.04 -11.73
C PHE A 140 8.33 -5.87 -12.75
N ASP A 141 9.62 -6.08 -12.46
CA ASP A 141 10.47 -6.94 -13.23
C ASP A 141 10.19 -8.42 -12.92
N GLU A 142 10.36 -9.32 -13.91
CA GLU A 142 10.07 -10.75 -13.78
C GLU A 142 10.79 -11.42 -12.61
N ASN A 143 12.01 -11.01 -12.32
CA ASN A 143 12.84 -11.60 -11.25
C ASN A 143 12.78 -10.80 -9.95
N GLU A 144 11.93 -9.80 -9.86
CA GLU A 144 11.80 -8.97 -8.66
C GLU A 144 11.02 -9.71 -7.57
N ARG A 145 11.60 -9.82 -6.38
CA ARG A 145 10.86 -10.31 -5.22
C ARG A 145 9.97 -9.20 -4.71
N VAL A 146 8.66 -9.44 -4.72
CA VAL A 146 7.65 -8.46 -4.33
C VAL A 146 6.97 -8.91 -3.02
N LEU A 147 6.97 -8.02 -2.04
CA LEU A 147 6.24 -8.19 -0.79
C LEU A 147 4.97 -7.36 -0.85
N VAL A 148 3.81 -7.99 -0.73
CA VAL A 148 2.52 -7.29 -0.63
C VAL A 148 2.05 -7.30 0.81
N ILE A 149 1.71 -6.14 1.35
CA ILE A 149 1.17 -6.03 2.70
C ILE A 149 -0.34 -6.26 2.66
N ALA A 150 -0.77 -7.39 3.19
CA ALA A 150 -2.18 -7.71 3.38
C ALA A 150 -2.65 -7.11 4.72
N CYS A 151 -3.13 -5.87 4.67
CA CYS A 151 -3.26 -5.01 5.85
C CYS A 151 -4.53 -5.22 6.69
N GLY A 152 -5.60 -5.77 6.12
CA GLY A 152 -6.84 -5.91 6.87
C GLY A 152 -7.72 -7.05 6.42
N GLY A 153 -8.24 -7.81 7.39
CA GLY A 153 -9.27 -8.81 7.15
C GLY A 153 -10.64 -8.17 6.94
N ALA A 154 -11.51 -8.85 6.22
CA ALA A 154 -12.90 -8.44 6.13
C ALA A 154 -13.63 -8.82 7.42
N ASN A 155 -14.42 -7.90 7.95
CA ASN A 155 -15.37 -8.21 9.00
C ASN A 155 -16.42 -9.18 8.44
N VAL A 156 -16.60 -10.27 9.12
CA VAL A 156 -17.56 -11.30 8.75
C VAL A 156 -18.95 -10.91 9.27
#